data_fc611a19355a514b7ae952506e2d8bd3
#
_entry.id   fc611a19355a514b7ae952506e2d8bd3
#
_cell.length_a   1.000
_cell.length_b   1.000
_cell.length_c   1.000
_cell.angle_alpha   90.00
_cell.angle_beta   90.00
_cell.angle_gamma   90.00
#
_symmetry.space_group_name_H-M   'P 1'
#
loop_
_entity.id
_entity.type
_entity.pdbx_description
1 polymer ?
#
loop_
_entity_poly.entity_id
_entity_poly.type
_entity_poly.pdbx_seq_one_letter_code
_entity_poly.pdbx_strand_id
1 'polypeptide(L)'
;MEAPDKIGDREGFLELFRIGRRHAGVQGLCLCSVALLLFCSHPPGARNEKPPVDRLLEPVPLDRYADDVGRFLAGRPGGSDSPFASLQDNPAWAKHRQQLDSAWTRMESERLPAMRAFQKAELGNAPAAASPVFYPFSGPDVLTVTVFFPQSPVYVMVGLEPAGTLPGPKQLERENLESYLAATRSSIASELDRSFFITRQMDRQFRGQVTDGLGLPILELLVRSGQTILGFRYIRLDEGGQIVERASNYHAPGRIGNKGLEIEFRTDNDQSVHKLFYFSVNLSNPRLQENPAFLKFLSRLQGSTTFLKATSYMIHNAQFSIIREQVLAESAAVLQDDSGVPYHFYLSPSWRVQLYGEYVRPYGSFRWLEQPDLRNAYLTEKPRPLPFRIGYGFKDIPSNLLFARRVK
;
A
#
# COMPACT_ATOMS: atom_id res chain seq x y z
N MET A 1 -29.95 -3.81 20.46
CA MET A 1 -28.55 -3.38 20.26
C MET A 1 -28.35 -3.36 18.76
N GLU A 2 -28.64 -2.20 18.17
CA GLU A 2 -28.70 -2.00 16.74
C GLU A 2 -27.31 -2.02 16.12
N ALA A 3 -27.13 -2.81 15.07
CA ALA A 3 -25.92 -2.85 14.26
C ALA A 3 -25.73 -1.48 13.57
N PRO A 4 -24.49 -0.95 13.45
CA PRO A 4 -24.25 0.30 12.76
C PRO A 4 -24.43 0.11 11.24
N ASP A 5 -25.60 0.47 10.76
CA ASP A 5 -26.05 0.40 9.38
C ASP A 5 -25.62 1.66 8.60
N LYS A 6 -24.33 1.97 8.56
CA LYS A 6 -23.80 3.08 7.71
C LYS A 6 -22.35 2.82 7.30
N ILE A 7 -22.10 1.77 6.52
CA ILE A 7 -20.89 1.67 5.71
C ILE A 7 -21.32 1.60 4.24
N GLY A 8 -21.16 2.71 3.54
CA GLY A 8 -21.25 2.75 2.09
C GLY A 8 -22.46 3.48 1.56
N ASP A 9 -22.32 4.75 1.39
CA ASP A 9 -23.16 5.55 0.53
C ASP A 9 -23.09 4.99 -0.90
N ARG A 10 -24.20 4.42 -1.37
CA ARG A 10 -24.32 3.81 -2.72
C ARG A 10 -23.93 4.78 -3.84
N GLU A 11 -24.11 6.07 -3.64
CA GLU A 11 -23.85 7.09 -4.67
C GLU A 11 -22.35 7.27 -4.98
N GLY A 12 -21.49 7.19 -4.02
CA GLY A 12 -20.06 7.43 -4.26
C GLY A 12 -19.30 6.22 -4.83
N PHE A 13 -19.85 5.00 -4.69
CA PHE A 13 -19.34 3.82 -5.39
C PHE A 13 -19.81 3.83 -6.85
N LEU A 14 -21.03 4.29 -7.10
CA LEU A 14 -21.60 4.43 -8.44
C LEU A 14 -20.96 5.56 -9.27
N GLU A 15 -20.40 6.58 -8.65
CA GLU A 15 -19.67 7.63 -9.39
C GLU A 15 -18.37 7.12 -10.01
N LEU A 16 -17.63 6.25 -9.36
CA LEU A 16 -16.49 5.56 -9.97
C LEU A 16 -16.89 4.70 -11.19
N PHE A 17 -18.15 4.20 -11.22
CA PHE A 17 -18.68 3.42 -12.33
C PHE A 17 -19.40 4.26 -13.41
N ARG A 18 -19.84 5.49 -13.10
CA ARG A 18 -20.53 6.38 -14.06
C ARG A 18 -19.61 7.04 -15.10
N ILE A 19 -18.32 7.16 -14.84
CA ILE A 19 -17.35 7.76 -15.76
C ILE A 19 -17.09 6.87 -17.01
N GLY A 20 -17.46 5.60 -16.98
CA GLY A 20 -17.20 4.64 -18.06
C GLY A 20 -18.29 4.50 -19.13
N ARG A 21 -19.43 5.20 -19.06
CA ARG A 21 -20.59 4.97 -19.97
C ARG A 21 -20.85 6.05 -21.01
N ARG A 22 -19.99 7.01 -21.24
CA ARG A 22 -20.15 7.97 -22.34
C ARG A 22 -18.97 7.85 -23.29
N HIS A 23 -19.08 6.99 -24.27
CA HIS A 23 -18.52 7.00 -25.62
C HIS A 23 -18.46 5.57 -26.17
N ALA A 24 -19.62 5.13 -26.70
CA ALA A 24 -19.69 4.04 -27.64
C ALA A 24 -20.60 4.50 -28.77
N GLY A 25 -20.00 4.81 -29.86
CA GLY A 25 -20.70 5.10 -31.11
C GLY A 25 -19.80 5.83 -32.10
N VAL A 26 -19.12 5.11 -32.95
CA VAL A 26 -19.06 5.36 -34.41
C VAL A 26 -18.32 4.16 -35.02
N GLN A 27 -19.04 3.45 -35.86
CA GLN A 27 -18.50 2.46 -36.82
C GLN A 27 -17.76 3.17 -37.94
N GLY A 28 -16.66 2.61 -38.39
CA GLY A 28 -15.97 3.05 -39.59
C GLY A 28 -15.14 1.93 -40.21
N LEU A 29 -15.53 1.49 -41.38
CA LEU A 29 -15.06 0.38 -42.21
C LEU A 29 -13.58 0.43 -42.60
N CYS A 30 -13.03 -0.75 -42.68
CA CYS A 30 -12.06 -1.34 -43.65
C CYS A 30 -11.26 -0.44 -44.58
N LEU A 31 -9.95 -0.74 -44.66
CA LEU A 31 -9.28 -1.02 -45.96
C LEU A 31 -7.94 -1.71 -45.74
N CYS A 32 -7.78 -2.86 -46.41
CA CYS A 32 -6.55 -3.63 -46.53
C CYS A 32 -5.49 -2.85 -47.29
N SER A 33 -4.24 -2.90 -46.88
CA SER A 33 -3.11 -2.65 -47.72
C SER A 33 -1.91 -3.52 -47.39
N VAL A 34 -1.36 -4.11 -48.39
CA VAL A 34 -0.36 -5.14 -48.56
C VAL A 34 0.98 -4.71 -47.98
N ALA A 35 1.60 -5.63 -47.26
CA ALA A 35 2.92 -5.51 -46.66
C ALA A 35 4.04 -5.62 -47.68
N LEU A 36 4.99 -4.70 -47.62
CA LEU A 36 6.32 -4.84 -48.21
C LEU A 36 7.32 -5.22 -47.12
N LEU A 37 7.86 -6.43 -47.19
CA LEU A 37 8.93 -6.91 -46.34
C LEU A 37 10.23 -6.20 -46.70
N LEU A 38 10.68 -5.28 -45.89
CA LEU A 38 12.07 -4.80 -45.87
C LEU A 38 12.78 -5.48 -44.67
N PHE A 39 13.69 -6.37 -45.01
CA PHE A 39 14.69 -6.92 -44.10
C PHE A 39 15.63 -5.77 -43.66
N CYS A 40 15.41 -5.23 -42.47
CA CYS A 40 16.43 -4.44 -41.79
C CYS A 40 17.26 -5.39 -40.91
N SER A 41 18.49 -5.64 -41.31
CA SER A 41 19.52 -6.27 -40.51
C SER A 41 19.74 -5.46 -39.20
N HIS A 42 19.37 -6.01 -38.07
CA HIS A 42 19.69 -5.45 -36.75
C HIS A 42 21.18 -5.69 -36.46
N PRO A 43 21.92 -4.71 -35.96
CA PRO A 43 23.26 -4.94 -35.43
C PRO A 43 23.18 -5.84 -34.20
N PRO A 44 24.06 -6.82 -34.04
CA PRO A 44 24.11 -7.66 -32.85
C PRO A 44 24.68 -6.83 -31.71
N GLY A 45 23.91 -6.66 -30.61
CA GLY A 45 24.51 -6.26 -29.35
C GLY A 45 23.88 -5.11 -28.57
N ALA A 46 22.56 -4.95 -28.58
CA ALA A 46 21.92 -4.34 -27.43
C ALA A 46 21.49 -5.46 -26.46
N ARG A 47 22.36 -5.86 -25.54
CA ARG A 47 21.93 -6.59 -24.35
C ARG A 47 20.86 -5.70 -23.70
N ASN A 48 19.63 -6.20 -23.63
CA ASN A 48 18.61 -5.68 -22.75
C ASN A 48 19.10 -5.88 -21.31
N GLU A 49 20.00 -5.04 -20.85
CA GLU A 49 20.35 -4.95 -19.44
C GLU A 49 19.11 -4.39 -18.75
N LYS A 50 18.35 -5.30 -18.11
CA LYS A 50 17.32 -4.91 -17.18
C LYS A 50 17.99 -3.99 -16.17
N PRO A 51 17.46 -2.77 -15.90
CA PRO A 51 18.03 -1.92 -14.88
C PRO A 51 17.95 -2.69 -13.55
N PRO A 52 19.07 -2.92 -12.88
CA PRO A 52 19.09 -3.76 -11.70
C PRO A 52 18.26 -3.12 -10.60
N VAL A 53 17.62 -3.95 -9.77
CA VAL A 53 16.97 -3.55 -8.50
C VAL A 53 17.93 -2.71 -7.66
N ASP A 54 19.25 -2.88 -7.84
CA ASP A 54 20.30 -2.13 -7.19
C ASP A 54 20.16 -0.61 -7.27
N ARG A 55 19.63 -0.05 -8.37
CA ARG A 55 19.37 1.40 -8.47
C ARG A 55 18.24 1.87 -7.56
N LEU A 56 17.31 0.98 -7.19
CA LEU A 56 16.28 1.31 -6.23
C LEU A 56 16.82 1.36 -4.80
N LEU A 57 18.03 0.84 -4.56
CA LEU A 57 18.70 0.79 -3.28
C LEU A 57 19.72 1.91 -3.11
N GLU A 58 19.90 2.83 -4.06
CA GLU A 58 20.77 3.98 -3.91
C GLU A 58 20.37 4.82 -2.70
N PRO A 59 21.29 5.16 -1.78
CA PRO A 59 20.98 5.90 -0.56
C PRO A 59 20.26 7.22 -0.84
N VAL A 60 19.28 7.55 0.00
CA VAL A 60 18.64 8.86 0.02
C VAL A 60 19.49 9.79 0.92
N PRO A 61 19.63 11.08 0.59
CA PRO A 61 20.25 12.03 1.52
C PRO A 61 19.60 11.95 2.90
N LEU A 62 20.42 11.97 3.96
CA LEU A 62 19.93 11.93 5.33
C LEU A 62 18.96 13.08 5.59
N ASP A 63 17.81 12.76 6.15
CA ASP A 63 16.77 13.73 6.50
C ASP A 63 16.29 13.50 7.94
N ARG A 64 16.98 14.11 8.90
CA ARG A 64 16.61 14.05 10.32
C ARG A 64 15.26 14.69 10.59
N TYR A 65 14.84 15.65 9.76
CA TYR A 65 13.57 16.32 9.93
C TYR A 65 12.39 15.36 9.77
N ALA A 66 12.45 14.45 8.82
CA ALA A 66 11.41 13.44 8.63
C ALA A 66 11.31 12.45 9.79
N ASP A 67 12.46 12.09 10.41
CA ASP A 67 12.46 11.27 11.64
C ASP A 67 11.84 12.05 12.81
N ASP A 68 12.20 13.32 12.98
CA ASP A 68 11.63 14.17 14.03
C ASP A 68 10.12 14.34 13.90
N VAL A 69 9.62 14.53 12.66
CA VAL A 69 8.17 14.54 12.36
C VAL A 69 7.54 13.20 12.72
N GLY A 70 8.12 12.11 12.27
CA GLY A 70 7.64 10.77 12.56
C GLY A 70 7.57 10.48 14.06
N ARG A 71 8.61 10.85 14.81
CA ARG A 71 8.64 10.72 16.28
C ARG A 71 7.57 11.56 16.96
N PHE A 72 7.45 12.82 16.56
CA PHE A 72 6.45 13.72 17.11
C PHE A 72 5.03 13.17 16.93
N LEU A 73 4.68 12.74 15.72
CA LEU A 73 3.37 12.15 15.39
C LEU A 73 3.15 10.81 16.09
N ALA A 74 4.18 9.99 16.18
CA ALA A 74 4.14 8.71 16.87
C ALA A 74 4.10 8.84 18.41
N GLY A 75 4.13 10.04 18.97
CA GLY A 75 4.20 10.24 20.43
C GLY A 75 5.51 9.68 21.01
N ARG A 76 6.59 9.64 20.24
CA ARG A 76 7.92 9.23 20.68
C ARG A 76 8.78 10.46 20.93
N PRO A 77 9.51 10.55 22.04
CA PRO A 77 10.40 11.68 22.28
C PRO A 77 11.42 11.82 21.15
N GLY A 78 11.60 13.05 20.66
CA GLY A 78 12.73 13.44 19.84
C GLY A 78 13.95 13.80 20.70
N GLY A 79 15.09 14.06 20.05
CA GLY A 79 16.26 14.63 20.73
C GLY A 79 16.00 16.06 21.22
N SER A 80 16.86 16.55 22.11
CA SER A 80 16.81 17.96 22.59
C SER A 80 17.02 18.98 21.47
N ASP A 81 17.62 18.57 20.36
CA ASP A 81 17.85 19.33 19.14
C ASP A 81 16.70 19.21 18.12
N SER A 82 15.65 18.44 18.44
CA SER A 82 14.48 18.34 17.58
C SER A 82 13.74 19.65 17.46
N PRO A 83 13.34 20.07 16.24
CA PRO A 83 12.54 21.28 16.03
C PRO A 83 11.14 21.22 16.68
N PHE A 84 10.72 20.05 17.13
CA PHE A 84 9.45 19.83 17.85
C PHE A 84 9.63 19.74 19.37
N ALA A 85 10.81 19.95 19.92
CA ALA A 85 11.09 19.78 21.35
C ALA A 85 10.13 20.62 22.23
N SER A 86 9.93 21.91 21.90
CA SER A 86 9.02 22.81 22.63
C SER A 86 7.56 22.34 22.59
N LEU A 87 7.13 21.71 21.50
CA LEU A 87 5.76 21.17 21.37
C LEU A 87 5.55 19.90 22.19
N GLN A 88 6.60 19.17 22.53
CA GLN A 88 6.53 17.96 23.35
C GLN A 88 6.25 18.28 24.85
N ASP A 89 6.52 19.51 25.27
CA ASP A 89 6.16 19.99 26.61
C ASP A 89 4.67 20.35 26.73
N ASN A 90 3.94 20.39 25.62
CA ASN A 90 2.53 20.75 25.61
C ASN A 90 1.66 19.59 26.14
N PRO A 91 0.70 19.87 27.09
CA PRO A 91 -0.22 18.85 27.62
C PRO A 91 -0.99 18.08 26.54
N ALA A 92 -1.31 18.71 25.40
CA ALA A 92 -1.97 18.03 24.29
C ALA A 92 -1.09 16.92 23.68
N TRP A 93 0.23 17.13 23.60
CA TRP A 93 1.15 16.10 23.14
C TRP A 93 1.32 14.95 24.17
N ALA A 94 1.37 15.26 25.45
CA ALA A 94 1.39 14.25 26.50
C ALA A 94 0.15 13.34 26.45
N LYS A 95 -1.04 13.93 26.28
CA LYS A 95 -2.30 13.21 26.07
C LYS A 95 -2.28 12.35 24.79
N HIS A 96 -1.79 12.91 23.71
CA HIS A 96 -1.62 12.19 22.43
C HIS A 96 -0.74 10.96 22.59
N ARG A 97 0.44 11.13 23.19
CA ARG A 97 1.37 10.03 23.50
C ARG A 97 0.70 8.93 24.32
N GLN A 98 0.05 9.28 25.41
CA GLN A 98 -0.63 8.31 26.28
C GLN A 98 -1.67 7.49 25.53
N GLN A 99 -2.49 8.13 24.69
CA GLN A 99 -3.53 7.45 23.93
C GLN A 99 -2.94 6.50 22.88
N LEU A 100 -1.88 6.92 22.18
CA LEU A 100 -1.17 6.06 21.24
C LEU A 100 -0.48 4.89 21.93
N ASP A 101 0.17 5.13 23.08
CA ASP A 101 0.84 4.07 23.83
C ASP A 101 -0.17 3.01 24.27
N SER A 102 -1.37 3.42 24.73
CA SER A 102 -2.44 2.50 25.10
C SER A 102 -2.95 1.67 23.90
N ALA A 103 -3.16 2.31 22.74
CA ALA A 103 -3.59 1.61 21.52
C ALA A 103 -2.50 0.65 21.02
N TRP A 104 -1.23 1.08 21.04
CA TRP A 104 -0.10 0.27 20.61
C TRP A 104 0.15 -0.93 21.51
N THR A 105 0.01 -0.78 22.83
CA THR A 105 0.14 -1.88 23.79
C THR A 105 -0.86 -2.98 23.47
N ARG A 106 -2.09 -2.65 23.10
CA ARG A 106 -3.08 -3.65 22.66
C ARG A 106 -2.63 -4.37 21.38
N MET A 107 -2.12 -3.62 20.39
CA MET A 107 -1.59 -4.21 19.15
C MET A 107 -0.45 -5.20 19.45
N GLU A 108 0.51 -4.80 20.28
CA GLU A 108 1.67 -5.63 20.66
C GLU A 108 1.28 -6.84 21.53
N SER A 109 0.20 -6.80 22.28
CA SER A 109 -0.23 -7.93 23.10
C SER A 109 -1.19 -8.87 22.37
N GLU A 110 -2.09 -8.36 21.55
CA GLU A 110 -3.22 -9.13 21.03
C GLU A 110 -3.01 -9.58 19.57
N ARG A 111 -2.29 -8.80 18.74
CA ARG A 111 -2.30 -9.01 17.29
C ARG A 111 -0.90 -9.24 16.68
N LEU A 112 0.04 -8.35 16.92
CA LEU A 112 1.35 -8.42 16.27
C LEU A 112 2.14 -9.69 16.60
N PRO A 113 2.10 -10.28 17.81
CA PRO A 113 2.81 -11.53 18.07
C PRO A 113 2.33 -12.69 17.21
N ALA A 114 1.02 -12.82 17.02
CA ALA A 114 0.44 -13.85 16.16
C ALA A 114 0.80 -13.63 14.68
N MET A 115 0.81 -12.38 14.21
CA MET A 115 1.23 -12.03 12.84
C MET A 115 2.72 -12.33 12.62
N ARG A 116 3.59 -11.99 13.56
CA ARG A 116 5.05 -12.30 13.49
C ARG A 116 5.30 -13.82 13.54
N ALA A 117 4.56 -14.56 14.36
CA ALA A 117 4.64 -16.02 14.40
C ALA A 117 4.22 -16.64 13.06
N PHE A 118 3.13 -16.18 12.48
CA PHE A 118 2.69 -16.58 11.14
C PHE A 118 3.74 -16.25 10.07
N GLN A 119 4.27 -15.03 10.07
CA GLN A 119 5.33 -14.61 9.17
C GLN A 119 6.51 -15.58 9.23
N LYS A 120 7.00 -15.88 10.42
CA LYS A 120 8.15 -16.77 10.62
C LYS A 120 7.86 -18.21 10.14
N ALA A 121 6.66 -18.73 10.44
CA ALA A 121 6.30 -20.10 10.12
C ALA A 121 5.95 -20.31 8.63
N GLU A 122 5.23 -19.36 8.02
CA GLU A 122 4.61 -19.56 6.71
C GLU A 122 5.30 -18.77 5.58
N LEU A 123 5.90 -17.62 5.88
CA LEU A 123 6.49 -16.72 4.89
C LEU A 123 8.02 -16.68 4.96
N GLY A 124 8.60 -16.84 6.16
CA GLY A 124 10.03 -16.54 6.42
C GLY A 124 11.02 -17.39 5.62
N ASN A 125 10.67 -18.63 5.27
CA ASN A 125 11.50 -19.53 4.47
C ASN A 125 11.19 -19.49 2.97
N ALA A 126 10.24 -18.66 2.54
CA ALA A 126 9.95 -18.53 1.13
C ALA A 126 11.02 -17.66 0.45
N PRO A 127 11.50 -18.01 -0.77
CA PRO A 127 12.39 -17.14 -1.53
C PRO A 127 11.85 -15.70 -1.70
N ALA A 128 10.53 -15.57 -1.62
CA ALA A 128 9.80 -14.31 -1.64
C ALA A 128 10.01 -13.43 -0.39
N ALA A 129 10.53 -13.96 0.73
CA ALA A 129 10.68 -13.20 1.98
C ALA A 129 11.66 -12.03 1.87
N ALA A 130 12.70 -12.17 1.06
CA ALA A 130 13.74 -11.15 0.82
C ALA A 130 13.62 -10.47 -0.56
N SER A 131 12.49 -10.66 -1.26
CA SER A 131 12.23 -10.00 -2.55
C SER A 131 11.57 -8.63 -2.32
N PRO A 132 11.66 -7.69 -3.29
CA PRO A 132 10.84 -6.49 -3.27
C PRO A 132 9.36 -6.81 -3.08
N VAL A 133 8.65 -5.98 -2.32
CA VAL A 133 7.20 -6.13 -2.11
C VAL A 133 6.46 -5.06 -2.88
N PHE A 134 5.48 -5.49 -3.68
CA PHE A 134 4.51 -4.64 -4.33
C PHE A 134 3.16 -4.72 -3.60
N TYR A 135 2.64 -3.57 -3.14
CA TYR A 135 1.39 -3.48 -2.43
C TYR A 135 0.44 -2.47 -3.09
N PRO A 136 -0.28 -2.87 -4.17
CA PRO A 136 -1.30 -2.03 -4.79
C PRO A 136 -2.52 -1.87 -3.87
N PHE A 137 -3.18 -0.73 -3.95
CA PHE A 137 -4.34 -0.35 -3.13
C PHE A 137 -4.05 -0.34 -1.61
N SER A 138 -2.80 -0.10 -1.23
CA SER A 138 -2.34 -0.20 0.16
C SER A 138 -2.85 0.94 1.05
N GLY A 139 -3.11 2.14 0.49
CA GLY A 139 -3.15 3.33 1.33
C GLY A 139 -1.85 3.45 2.16
N PRO A 140 -1.91 3.86 3.43
CA PRO A 140 -0.75 4.03 4.30
C PRO A 140 -0.38 2.76 5.09
N ASP A 141 -0.85 1.57 4.73
CA ASP A 141 -0.70 0.33 5.51
C ASP A 141 0.73 -0.22 5.51
N VAL A 142 1.66 0.57 5.98
CA VAL A 142 3.06 0.16 6.13
C VAL A 142 3.24 -0.86 7.27
N LEU A 143 2.39 -0.81 8.31
CA LEU A 143 2.49 -1.70 9.46
C LEU A 143 2.35 -3.17 9.06
N THR A 144 1.28 -3.52 8.35
CA THR A 144 1.03 -4.91 7.96
C THR A 144 2.10 -5.44 7.02
N VAL A 145 2.49 -4.64 6.02
CA VAL A 145 3.46 -5.10 5.02
C VAL A 145 4.85 -5.30 5.62
N THR A 146 5.30 -4.45 6.54
CA THR A 146 6.61 -4.61 7.20
C THR A 146 6.62 -5.76 8.21
N VAL A 147 5.49 -6.06 8.86
CA VAL A 147 5.36 -7.24 9.73
C VAL A 147 5.43 -8.54 8.93
N PHE A 148 4.79 -8.61 7.75
CA PHE A 148 4.80 -9.83 6.95
C PHE A 148 6.07 -10.03 6.13
N PHE A 149 6.73 -8.96 5.73
CA PHE A 149 7.92 -9.02 4.88
C PHE A 149 9.09 -8.22 5.48
N PRO A 150 9.52 -8.50 6.73
CA PRO A 150 10.53 -7.69 7.42
C PRO A 150 11.89 -7.71 6.74
N GLN A 151 12.16 -8.66 5.86
CA GLN A 151 13.44 -8.80 5.13
C GLN A 151 13.39 -8.18 3.73
N SER A 152 12.25 -7.61 3.32
CA SER A 152 12.16 -6.99 2.00
C SER A 152 13.04 -5.74 1.91
N PRO A 153 13.94 -5.64 0.94
CA PRO A 153 14.76 -4.44 0.78
C PRO A 153 13.97 -3.24 0.27
N VAL A 154 12.84 -3.49 -0.42
CA VAL A 154 12.05 -2.46 -1.10
C VAL A 154 10.57 -2.74 -0.95
N TYR A 155 9.83 -1.74 -0.50
CA TYR A 155 8.37 -1.73 -0.47
C TYR A 155 7.83 -0.71 -1.48
N VAL A 156 6.96 -1.12 -2.38
CA VAL A 156 6.26 -0.24 -3.33
C VAL A 156 4.78 -0.25 -2.99
N MET A 157 4.32 0.85 -2.43
CA MET A 157 2.94 1.03 -1.96
C MET A 157 2.19 2.00 -2.87
N VAL A 158 0.90 1.77 -3.09
CA VAL A 158 0.09 2.60 -3.98
C VAL A 158 -1.26 2.93 -3.35
N GLY A 159 -1.61 4.22 -3.41
CA GLY A 159 -2.93 4.74 -3.05
C GLY A 159 -3.40 5.78 -4.06
N LEU A 160 -4.59 6.30 -3.88
CA LEU A 160 -5.13 7.41 -4.66
C LEU A 160 -4.79 8.77 -4.04
N GLU A 161 -4.63 8.79 -2.73
CA GLU A 161 -4.39 9.97 -1.95
C GLU A 161 -2.98 10.51 -2.21
N PRO A 162 -2.78 11.84 -2.15
CA PRO A 162 -1.45 12.44 -2.31
C PRO A 162 -0.51 12.03 -1.17
N ALA A 163 0.79 12.22 -1.39
CA ALA A 163 1.79 12.03 -0.34
C ALA A 163 1.66 13.06 0.80
N GLY A 164 1.13 14.25 0.51
CA GLY A 164 1.00 15.35 1.45
C GLY A 164 2.32 16.07 1.69
N THR A 165 2.38 16.88 2.74
CA THR A 165 3.54 17.67 3.15
C THR A 165 3.90 17.40 4.61
N LEU A 166 5.17 17.56 4.96
CA LEU A 166 5.60 17.49 6.35
C LEU A 166 5.24 18.80 7.08
N PRO A 167 4.66 18.77 8.29
CA PRO A 167 4.29 19.95 9.04
C PRO A 167 5.50 20.68 9.61
N GLY A 168 5.51 22.00 9.56
CA GLY A 168 6.50 22.81 10.25
C GLY A 168 6.13 23.08 11.72
N PRO A 169 7.09 23.14 12.67
CA PRO A 169 6.81 23.39 14.07
C PRO A 169 6.08 24.73 14.29
N LYS A 170 6.54 25.83 13.65
CA LYS A 170 5.87 27.14 13.70
C LYS A 170 4.44 27.14 13.17
N GLN A 171 4.12 26.20 12.30
CA GLN A 171 2.77 26.04 11.76
C GLN A 171 1.89 25.35 12.81
N LEU A 172 2.39 24.31 13.47
CA LEU A 172 1.68 23.60 14.54
C LEU A 172 1.49 24.48 15.79
N GLU A 173 2.41 25.42 16.06
CA GLU A 173 2.26 26.41 17.14
C GLU A 173 1.10 27.39 16.92
N ARG A 174 0.78 27.70 15.65
CA ARG A 174 -0.33 28.62 15.29
C ARG A 174 -1.68 27.93 15.23
N GLU A 175 -1.69 26.62 15.15
CA GLU A 175 -2.89 25.82 15.04
C GLU A 175 -3.33 25.28 16.39
N ASN A 176 -4.55 24.75 16.44
CA ASN A 176 -5.00 24.02 17.61
C ASN A 176 -4.30 22.65 17.63
N LEU A 177 -3.18 22.57 18.36
CA LEU A 177 -2.34 21.35 18.45
C LEU A 177 -3.16 20.14 18.91
N GLU A 178 -4.11 20.31 19.85
CA GLU A 178 -4.95 19.20 20.33
C GLU A 178 -5.81 18.63 19.21
N SER A 179 -6.44 19.49 18.42
CA SER A 179 -7.26 19.08 17.27
C SER A 179 -6.42 18.41 16.19
N TYR A 180 -5.24 18.95 15.90
CA TYR A 180 -4.31 18.37 14.94
C TYR A 180 -3.89 16.96 15.34
N LEU A 181 -3.42 16.78 16.58
CA LEU A 181 -3.00 15.49 17.10
C LEU A 181 -4.18 14.50 17.23
N ALA A 182 -5.38 14.99 17.53
CA ALA A 182 -6.58 14.15 17.53
C ALA A 182 -6.93 13.63 16.12
N ALA A 183 -6.81 14.46 15.09
CA ALA A 183 -7.01 14.05 13.71
C ALA A 183 -5.94 13.04 13.25
N THR A 184 -4.68 13.24 13.64
CA THR A 184 -3.58 12.31 13.37
C THR A 184 -3.89 10.93 13.97
N ARG A 185 -4.25 10.83 15.25
CA ARG A 185 -4.68 9.56 15.87
C ARG A 185 -5.86 8.92 15.14
N SER A 186 -6.84 9.74 14.78
CA SER A 186 -8.04 9.27 14.09
C SER A 186 -7.73 8.66 12.72
N SER A 187 -6.69 9.16 12.03
CA SER A 187 -6.30 8.67 10.71
C SER A 187 -5.79 7.22 10.73
N ILE A 188 -5.14 6.79 11.81
CA ILE A 188 -4.62 5.43 11.96
C ILE A 188 -5.52 4.53 12.81
N ALA A 189 -6.56 5.08 13.46
CA ALA A 189 -7.41 4.33 14.40
C ALA A 189 -8.07 3.11 13.75
N SER A 190 -8.51 3.22 12.49
CA SER A 190 -9.15 2.12 11.78
C SER A 190 -8.19 0.95 11.52
N GLU A 191 -6.91 1.21 11.25
CA GLU A 191 -5.91 0.15 11.15
C GLU A 191 -5.63 -0.51 12.49
N LEU A 192 -5.49 0.28 13.54
CA LEU A 192 -5.23 -0.24 14.88
C LEU A 192 -6.40 -1.09 15.41
N ASP A 193 -7.64 -0.67 15.14
CA ASP A 193 -8.84 -1.35 15.63
C ASP A 193 -9.34 -2.48 14.72
N ARG A 194 -9.19 -2.35 13.39
CA ARG A 194 -9.88 -3.18 12.38
C ARG A 194 -8.97 -3.84 11.35
N SER A 195 -7.68 -3.49 11.31
CA SER A 195 -6.75 -4.01 10.30
C SER A 195 -7.02 -3.58 8.85
N PHE A 196 -7.64 -2.44 8.62
CA PHE A 196 -7.73 -1.82 7.30
C PHE A 196 -8.03 -0.32 7.42
N PHE A 197 -7.61 0.44 6.42
CA PHE A 197 -7.87 1.87 6.33
C PHE A 197 -9.17 2.16 5.59
N ILE A 198 -9.89 3.18 6.07
CA ILE A 198 -11.06 3.74 5.38
C ILE A 198 -10.61 5.06 4.76
N THR A 199 -10.10 5.02 3.53
CA THR A 199 -9.45 6.14 2.85
C THR A 199 -10.34 7.40 2.76
N ARG A 200 -11.65 7.25 2.50
CA ARG A 200 -12.59 8.38 2.52
C ARG A 200 -12.72 9.05 3.88
N GLN A 201 -12.62 8.30 4.96
CA GLN A 201 -12.65 8.85 6.31
C GLN A 201 -11.37 9.62 6.57
N MET A 202 -10.22 9.10 6.14
CA MET A 202 -8.92 9.78 6.25
C MET A 202 -8.91 11.08 5.44
N ASP A 203 -9.37 11.08 4.21
CA ASP A 203 -9.47 12.29 3.37
C ASP A 203 -10.31 13.38 4.02
N ARG A 204 -11.44 13.03 4.64
CA ARG A 204 -12.27 13.99 5.40
C ARG A 204 -11.58 14.51 6.66
N GLN A 205 -10.79 13.68 7.32
CA GLN A 205 -10.07 14.05 8.56
C GLN A 205 -8.91 14.99 8.28
N PHE A 206 -8.27 14.88 7.11
CA PHE A 206 -7.17 15.75 6.70
C PHE A 206 -7.60 17.00 5.92
N ARG A 207 -8.81 17.01 5.35
CA ARG A 207 -9.31 18.19 4.62
C ARG A 207 -9.40 19.41 5.53
N GLY A 208 -8.68 20.46 5.14
CA GLY A 208 -8.61 21.71 5.89
C GLY A 208 -7.62 21.71 7.05
N GLN A 209 -6.81 20.64 7.18
CA GLN A 209 -5.68 20.59 8.10
C GLN A 209 -4.36 20.93 7.38
N VAL A 210 -3.29 21.10 8.16
CA VAL A 210 -1.98 21.59 7.71
C VAL A 210 -1.37 20.75 6.59
N THR A 211 -1.72 19.45 6.53
CA THR A 211 -1.12 18.51 5.59
C THR A 211 -2.15 17.52 5.07
N ASP A 212 -2.33 17.50 3.75
CA ASP A 212 -3.26 16.61 3.08
C ASP A 212 -2.49 15.44 2.45
N GLY A 213 -2.45 14.26 3.09
CA GLY A 213 -1.87 13.09 2.45
C GLY A 213 -1.39 11.98 3.36
N LEU A 214 -0.89 10.89 2.76
CA LEU A 214 -0.57 9.65 3.44
C LEU A 214 0.86 9.55 4.00
N GLY A 215 1.74 10.50 3.69
CA GLY A 215 3.11 10.50 4.21
C GLY A 215 3.18 10.50 5.73
N LEU A 216 2.30 11.27 6.40
CA LEU A 216 2.30 11.36 7.86
C LEU A 216 1.90 10.04 8.54
N PRO A 217 0.77 9.39 8.20
CA PRO A 217 0.45 8.07 8.74
C PRO A 217 1.54 7.02 8.48
N ILE A 218 2.20 7.07 7.32
CA ILE A 218 3.31 6.16 7.02
C ILE A 218 4.48 6.39 7.98
N LEU A 219 4.93 7.64 8.17
CA LEU A 219 6.01 7.99 9.10
C LEU A 219 5.64 7.61 10.54
N GLU A 220 4.41 7.93 10.96
CA GLU A 220 3.91 7.59 12.30
C GLU A 220 3.96 6.09 12.57
N LEU A 221 3.47 5.27 11.64
CA LEU A 221 3.43 3.82 11.79
C LEU A 221 4.83 3.19 11.71
N LEU A 222 5.72 3.68 10.85
CA LEU A 222 7.12 3.24 10.82
C LEU A 222 7.80 3.45 12.16
N VAL A 223 7.74 4.67 12.70
CA VAL A 223 8.37 4.98 13.99
C VAL A 223 7.71 4.21 15.14
N ARG A 224 6.39 4.03 15.13
CA ARG A 224 5.70 3.18 16.11
C ARG A 224 6.13 1.73 16.06
N SER A 225 6.48 1.24 14.88
CA SER A 225 6.98 -0.13 14.67
C SER A 225 8.45 -0.33 15.02
N GLY A 226 9.14 0.68 15.58
CA GLY A 226 10.55 0.62 15.93
C GLY A 226 11.47 0.79 14.72
N GLN A 227 11.10 1.69 13.81
CA GLN A 227 11.92 2.08 12.67
C GLN A 227 12.47 3.50 12.88
N THR A 228 13.71 3.73 12.46
CA THR A 228 14.32 5.06 12.39
C THR A 228 14.33 5.53 10.94
N ILE A 229 13.81 6.73 10.69
CA ILE A 229 13.82 7.31 9.34
C ILE A 229 15.20 7.89 9.06
N LEU A 230 15.82 7.42 7.98
CA LEU A 230 17.16 7.87 7.55
C LEU A 230 17.07 8.96 6.48
N GLY A 231 16.13 8.83 5.54
CA GLY A 231 15.97 9.75 4.45
C GLY A 231 14.51 9.85 3.98
N PHE A 232 14.18 11.01 3.43
CA PHE A 232 12.86 11.30 2.89
C PHE A 232 12.99 12.25 1.71
N ARG A 233 12.31 11.95 0.61
CA ARG A 233 12.20 12.88 -0.52
C ARG A 233 10.90 12.70 -1.28
N TYR A 234 10.45 13.78 -1.92
CA TYR A 234 9.36 13.72 -2.88
C TYR A 234 9.88 13.29 -4.24
N ILE A 235 9.14 12.40 -4.89
CA ILE A 235 9.51 11.83 -6.16
C ILE A 235 8.37 11.90 -7.18
N ARG A 236 8.71 11.69 -8.43
CA ARG A 236 7.80 11.36 -9.52
C ARG A 236 8.44 10.34 -10.44
N LEU A 237 7.65 9.70 -11.26
CA LEU A 237 8.19 8.93 -12.39
C LEU A 237 8.22 9.80 -13.64
N ASP A 238 9.31 9.71 -14.37
CA ASP A 238 9.39 10.24 -15.73
C ASP A 238 8.66 9.31 -16.73
N GLU A 239 8.63 9.66 -18.01
CA GLU A 239 7.98 8.88 -19.08
C GLU A 239 8.61 7.47 -19.26
N GLY A 240 9.87 7.31 -18.90
CA GLY A 240 10.60 6.04 -18.88
C GLY A 240 10.33 5.20 -17.64
N GLY A 241 9.56 5.71 -16.65
CA GLY A 241 9.34 5.09 -15.37
C GLY A 241 10.56 5.16 -14.45
N GLN A 242 11.50 6.11 -14.68
CA GLN A 242 12.61 6.38 -13.76
C GLN A 242 12.15 7.29 -12.62
N ILE A 243 12.72 7.07 -11.44
CA ILE A 243 12.48 7.94 -10.29
C ILE A 243 13.24 9.25 -10.50
N VAL A 244 12.52 10.35 -10.39
CA VAL A 244 13.07 11.71 -10.43
C VAL A 244 12.65 12.44 -9.17
N GLU A 245 13.62 13.04 -8.48
CA GLU A 245 13.37 13.87 -7.30
C GLU A 245 12.57 15.12 -7.66
N ARG A 246 11.77 15.58 -6.72
CA ARG A 246 10.98 16.81 -6.82
C ARG A 246 11.30 17.73 -5.66
N ALA A 247 11.27 19.03 -5.93
CA ALA A 247 11.35 20.04 -4.88
C ALA A 247 10.20 19.89 -3.88
N SER A 248 10.46 20.18 -2.61
CA SER A 248 9.55 20.03 -1.47
C SER A 248 8.27 20.89 -1.53
N ASN A 249 8.17 21.84 -2.46
CA ASN A 249 7.03 22.77 -2.61
C ASN A 249 5.86 22.08 -3.33
N TYR A 250 5.34 21.02 -2.75
CA TYR A 250 4.33 20.15 -3.35
C TYR A 250 2.90 20.59 -3.04
N HIS A 251 2.57 21.84 -3.28
CA HIS A 251 1.20 22.32 -3.29
C HIS A 251 0.65 22.48 -4.72
N ALA A 252 0.62 21.42 -5.52
CA ALA A 252 -0.16 21.46 -6.73
C ALA A 252 -1.41 20.59 -6.54
N PRO A 253 -2.58 21.16 -6.26
CA PRO A 253 -3.83 20.46 -6.46
C PRO A 253 -3.95 20.20 -7.97
N GLY A 254 -4.10 19.00 -8.37
CA GLY A 254 -4.34 18.67 -9.75
C GLY A 254 -3.56 17.45 -10.25
N ARG A 255 -4.29 16.58 -10.91
CA ARG A 255 -3.94 15.35 -11.59
C ARG A 255 -3.10 14.35 -10.78
N ILE A 256 -3.79 13.33 -10.27
CA ILE A 256 -3.23 12.03 -9.90
C ILE A 256 -2.29 11.62 -11.04
N GLY A 257 -1.01 11.58 -10.79
CA GLY A 257 -0.06 11.25 -11.85
C GLY A 257 1.32 10.93 -11.31
N ASN A 258 1.63 9.63 -11.10
CA ASN A 258 2.96 9.07 -10.87
C ASN A 258 3.85 9.86 -9.87
N LYS A 259 3.22 10.55 -8.93
CA LYS A 259 3.86 11.34 -7.88
C LYS A 259 3.88 10.51 -6.60
N GLY A 260 4.88 10.72 -5.76
CA GLY A 260 4.99 9.95 -4.55
C GLY A 260 6.05 10.49 -3.60
N LEU A 261 6.42 9.65 -2.68
CA LEU A 261 7.54 9.86 -1.76
C LEU A 261 8.42 8.60 -1.73
N GLU A 262 9.66 8.80 -1.38
CA GLU A 262 10.63 7.76 -1.06
C GLU A 262 11.09 7.99 0.37
N ILE A 263 11.03 6.92 1.16
CA ILE A 263 11.52 6.88 2.54
C ILE A 263 12.61 5.81 2.62
N GLU A 264 13.75 6.17 3.15
CA GLU A 264 14.75 5.22 3.61
C GLU A 264 14.65 5.11 5.13
N PHE A 265 14.55 3.89 5.64
CA PHE A 265 14.41 3.64 7.06
C PHE A 265 15.22 2.44 7.49
N ARG A 266 15.52 2.38 8.78
CA ARG A 266 16.31 1.32 9.39
C ARG A 266 15.52 0.69 10.52
N THR A 267 15.53 -0.64 10.57
CA THR A 267 14.99 -1.40 11.69
C THR A 267 15.92 -1.28 12.89
N ASP A 268 15.41 -0.83 14.04
CA ASP A 268 16.24 -0.59 15.22
C ASP A 268 16.84 -1.87 15.81
N ASN A 269 16.15 -3.01 15.64
CA ASN A 269 16.56 -4.30 16.22
C ASN A 269 17.75 -4.94 15.50
N ASP A 270 17.75 -4.96 14.17
CA ASP A 270 18.74 -5.67 13.34
C ASP A 270 19.56 -4.75 12.44
N GLN A 271 19.30 -3.44 12.49
CA GLN A 271 19.97 -2.40 11.72
C GLN A 271 19.84 -2.57 10.19
N SER A 272 18.92 -3.41 9.72
CA SER A 272 18.65 -3.54 8.29
C SER A 272 18.05 -2.25 7.72
N VAL A 273 18.51 -1.87 6.53
CA VAL A 273 18.05 -0.68 5.81
C VAL A 273 17.09 -1.08 4.71
N HIS A 274 15.99 -0.36 4.63
CA HIS A 274 14.89 -0.62 3.72
C HIS A 274 14.48 0.65 2.99
N LYS A 275 13.89 0.49 1.82
CA LYS A 275 13.27 1.57 1.08
C LYS A 275 11.77 1.37 0.93
N LEU A 276 11.04 2.44 1.09
CA LEU A 276 9.62 2.51 0.82
C LEU A 276 9.34 3.57 -0.23
N PHE A 277 8.69 3.17 -1.30
CA PHE A 277 8.13 4.05 -2.31
C PHE A 277 6.61 4.06 -2.14
N TYR A 278 6.03 5.22 -1.88
CA TYR A 278 4.60 5.42 -1.96
C TYR A 278 4.26 6.23 -3.20
N PHE A 279 3.36 5.74 -4.03
CA PHE A 279 2.90 6.42 -5.22
C PHE A 279 1.41 6.72 -5.17
N SER A 280 1.05 7.97 -5.49
CA SER A 280 -0.34 8.37 -5.73
C SER A 280 -0.67 8.08 -7.20
N VAL A 281 -1.25 6.91 -7.47
CA VAL A 281 -1.55 6.44 -8.83
C VAL A 281 -2.91 5.79 -8.90
N ASN A 282 -3.70 6.18 -9.88
CA ASN A 282 -4.93 5.48 -10.21
C ASN A 282 -4.61 4.26 -11.11
N LEU A 283 -4.79 3.07 -10.56
CA LEU A 283 -4.47 1.79 -11.19
C LEU A 283 -5.54 1.30 -12.18
N SER A 284 -6.55 2.11 -12.52
CA SER A 284 -7.53 1.72 -13.54
C SER A 284 -6.92 1.70 -14.94
N ASN A 285 -7.42 0.81 -15.79
CA ASN A 285 -6.91 0.62 -17.16
C ASN A 285 -6.79 1.93 -17.96
N PRO A 286 -7.81 2.82 -17.99
CA PRO A 286 -7.67 4.07 -18.75
C PRO A 286 -6.50 4.93 -18.27
N ARG A 287 -6.28 4.99 -16.93
CA ARG A 287 -5.22 5.82 -16.38
C ARG A 287 -3.83 5.24 -16.58
N LEU A 288 -3.70 3.91 -16.51
CA LEU A 288 -2.44 3.23 -16.81
C LEU A 288 -2.08 3.31 -18.30
N GLN A 289 -3.09 3.31 -19.18
CA GLN A 289 -2.90 3.49 -20.62
C GLN A 289 -2.52 4.94 -20.99
N GLU A 290 -3.17 5.93 -20.36
CA GLU A 290 -2.82 7.35 -20.53
C GLU A 290 -1.39 7.66 -20.03
N ASN A 291 -0.94 6.97 -19.00
CA ASN A 291 0.38 7.18 -18.40
C ASN A 291 1.04 5.85 -18.00
N PRO A 292 1.75 5.19 -18.93
CA PRO A 292 2.36 3.88 -18.70
C PRO A 292 3.64 3.92 -17.86
N ALA A 293 4.10 5.08 -17.40
CA ALA A 293 5.34 5.22 -16.63
C ALA A 293 5.37 4.33 -15.39
N PHE A 294 4.22 4.18 -14.70
CA PHE A 294 4.13 3.31 -13.53
C PHE A 294 4.30 1.82 -13.89
N LEU A 295 3.72 1.36 -14.99
CA LEU A 295 3.93 -0.02 -15.46
C LEU A 295 5.39 -0.28 -15.84
N LYS A 296 6.06 0.70 -16.48
CA LYS A 296 7.50 0.63 -16.77
C LYS A 296 8.34 0.59 -15.49
N PHE A 297 7.92 1.29 -14.45
CA PHE A 297 8.56 1.18 -13.13
C PHE A 297 8.37 -0.22 -12.55
N LEU A 298 7.13 -0.75 -12.54
CA LEU A 298 6.83 -2.07 -11.99
C LEU A 298 7.58 -3.20 -12.70
N SER A 299 7.82 -3.10 -14.01
CA SER A 299 8.58 -4.13 -14.75
C SER A 299 10.02 -4.32 -14.25
N ARG A 300 10.54 -3.41 -13.42
CA ARG A 300 11.84 -3.55 -12.75
C ARG A 300 11.79 -4.38 -11.47
N LEU A 301 10.57 -4.65 -10.97
CA LEU A 301 10.32 -5.41 -9.75
C LEU A 301 10.03 -6.91 -10.05
N GLN A 302 10.52 -7.42 -11.19
CA GLN A 302 10.31 -8.83 -11.55
C GLN A 302 10.76 -9.77 -10.42
N GLY A 303 9.94 -10.78 -10.13
CA GLY A 303 10.19 -11.69 -9.04
C GLY A 303 9.80 -11.13 -7.67
N SER A 304 9.12 -9.99 -7.63
CA SER A 304 8.59 -9.41 -6.39
C SER A 304 7.53 -10.30 -5.73
N THR A 305 7.28 -10.06 -4.46
CA THR A 305 6.08 -10.54 -3.78
C THR A 305 5.01 -9.47 -3.85
N THR A 306 3.82 -9.82 -4.33
CA THR A 306 2.66 -8.91 -4.23
C THR A 306 1.87 -9.19 -2.96
N PHE A 307 1.51 -8.13 -2.24
CA PHE A 307 0.61 -8.19 -1.09
C PHE A 307 -0.69 -7.44 -1.40
N LEU A 308 -1.85 -8.05 -1.12
CA LEU A 308 -3.17 -7.48 -1.38
C LEU A 308 -4.06 -7.70 -0.16
N LYS A 309 -4.54 -6.61 0.44
CA LYS A 309 -5.39 -6.63 1.63
C LYS A 309 -6.45 -5.54 1.53
N ALA A 310 -7.70 -5.91 1.74
CA ALA A 310 -8.83 -4.98 1.80
C ALA A 310 -8.90 -4.03 0.58
N THR A 311 -8.72 -4.58 -0.63
CA THR A 311 -8.58 -3.81 -1.89
C THR A 311 -9.92 -3.27 -2.42
N SER A 312 -10.99 -3.31 -1.65
CA SER A 312 -12.36 -3.01 -2.11
C SER A 312 -12.76 -3.85 -3.33
N TYR A 313 -12.15 -5.03 -3.50
CA TYR A 313 -12.36 -5.92 -4.65
C TYR A 313 -12.15 -5.25 -6.01
N MET A 314 -11.41 -4.14 -6.07
CA MET A 314 -11.20 -3.40 -7.33
C MET A 314 -10.54 -4.28 -8.38
N ILE A 315 -9.58 -5.10 -7.97
CA ILE A 315 -8.82 -5.97 -8.87
C ILE A 315 -9.67 -7.12 -9.46
N HIS A 316 -10.90 -7.36 -8.95
CA HIS A 316 -11.88 -8.27 -9.55
C HIS A 316 -12.49 -7.69 -10.83
N ASN A 317 -12.52 -6.37 -10.95
CA ASN A 317 -13.19 -5.69 -12.03
C ASN A 317 -12.33 -5.67 -13.30
N ALA A 318 -12.98 -5.78 -14.46
CA ALA A 318 -12.32 -5.68 -15.77
C ALA A 318 -11.57 -4.34 -15.98
N GLN A 319 -12.02 -3.27 -15.31
CA GLN A 319 -11.35 -1.97 -15.36
C GLN A 319 -9.96 -1.94 -14.70
N PHE A 320 -9.59 -3.00 -13.99
CA PHE A 320 -8.28 -3.17 -13.35
C PHE A 320 -7.54 -4.40 -13.90
N SER A 321 -7.91 -4.89 -15.08
CA SER A 321 -7.28 -6.06 -15.68
C SER A 321 -5.79 -5.87 -15.95
N ILE A 322 -5.35 -4.68 -16.37
CA ILE A 322 -3.94 -4.40 -16.64
C ILE A 322 -3.09 -4.60 -15.39
N ILE A 323 -3.49 -4.04 -14.26
CA ILE A 323 -2.71 -4.22 -13.02
C ILE A 323 -2.83 -5.65 -12.49
N ARG A 324 -3.96 -6.33 -12.66
CA ARG A 324 -4.12 -7.75 -12.32
C ARG A 324 -3.18 -8.63 -13.15
N GLU A 325 -3.11 -8.42 -14.44
CA GLU A 325 -2.21 -9.12 -15.35
C GLU A 325 -0.74 -8.85 -15.01
N GLN A 326 -0.39 -7.61 -14.68
CA GLN A 326 0.95 -7.24 -14.21
C GLN A 326 1.31 -8.02 -12.93
N VAL A 327 0.42 -8.09 -11.94
CA VAL A 327 0.62 -8.88 -10.71
C VAL A 327 0.83 -10.35 -11.06
N LEU A 328 -0.04 -10.91 -11.91
CA LEU A 328 0.06 -12.33 -12.30
C LEU A 328 1.31 -12.61 -13.15
N ALA A 329 1.82 -11.67 -13.92
CA ALA A 329 2.99 -11.87 -14.78
C ALA A 329 4.30 -11.77 -13.99
N GLU A 330 4.43 -10.76 -13.13
CA GLU A 330 5.71 -10.36 -12.54
C GLU A 330 5.95 -10.92 -11.14
N SER A 331 4.89 -11.34 -10.41
CA SER A 331 5.06 -11.80 -9.04
C SER A 331 5.61 -13.22 -8.97
N ALA A 332 6.62 -13.42 -8.13
CA ALA A 332 7.07 -14.75 -7.70
C ALA A 332 6.12 -15.37 -6.66
N ALA A 333 5.48 -14.50 -5.87
CA ALA A 333 4.47 -14.90 -4.90
C ALA A 333 3.41 -13.79 -4.73
N VAL A 334 2.20 -14.20 -4.32
CA VAL A 334 1.11 -13.30 -3.95
C VAL A 334 0.55 -13.75 -2.61
N LEU A 335 0.57 -12.86 -1.62
CA LEU A 335 -0.14 -13.03 -0.36
C LEU A 335 -1.36 -12.10 -0.38
N GLN A 336 -2.55 -12.64 -0.16
CA GLN A 336 -3.76 -11.83 -0.27
C GLN A 336 -4.88 -12.33 0.63
N ASP A 337 -5.83 -11.41 0.97
CA ASP A 337 -7.16 -11.79 1.42
C ASP A 337 -8.09 -12.07 0.23
N ASP A 338 -9.36 -12.38 0.48
CA ASP A 338 -10.35 -12.67 -0.57
C ASP A 338 -10.69 -11.49 -1.49
N SER A 339 -10.28 -10.27 -1.11
CA SER A 339 -10.47 -9.08 -1.94
C SER A 339 -9.39 -8.89 -3.02
N GLY A 340 -8.33 -9.70 -2.99
CA GLY A 340 -7.23 -9.69 -3.95
C GLY A 340 -7.60 -10.21 -5.33
N VAL A 341 -6.63 -10.74 -6.07
CA VAL A 341 -6.86 -11.35 -7.39
C VAL A 341 -7.82 -12.53 -7.27
N PRO A 342 -8.87 -12.64 -8.11
CA PRO A 342 -9.84 -13.74 -8.04
C PRO A 342 -9.18 -15.11 -8.10
N TYR A 343 -9.68 -16.05 -7.28
CA TYR A 343 -9.08 -17.37 -7.06
C TYR A 343 -8.86 -18.17 -8.35
N HIS A 344 -9.78 -18.09 -9.30
CA HIS A 344 -9.70 -18.83 -10.57
C HIS A 344 -8.43 -18.54 -11.39
N PHE A 345 -7.79 -17.37 -11.20
CA PHE A 345 -6.52 -17.07 -11.86
C PHE A 345 -5.34 -17.88 -11.31
N TYR A 346 -5.48 -18.50 -10.14
CA TYR A 346 -4.46 -19.34 -9.52
C TYR A 346 -4.66 -20.84 -9.77
N LEU A 347 -5.73 -21.24 -10.48
CA LEU A 347 -5.98 -22.65 -10.83
C LEU A 347 -5.03 -23.18 -11.90
N SER A 348 -4.24 -22.32 -12.52
CA SER A 348 -3.17 -22.72 -13.44
C SER A 348 -2.08 -23.52 -12.72
N PRO A 349 -1.48 -24.55 -13.36
CA PRO A 349 -0.38 -25.32 -12.79
C PRO A 349 0.89 -24.48 -12.50
N SER A 350 0.93 -23.23 -13.00
CA SER A 350 1.99 -22.26 -12.69
C SER A 350 1.95 -21.74 -11.26
N TRP A 351 0.90 -22.03 -10.51
CA TRP A 351 0.74 -21.57 -9.14
C TRP A 351 0.51 -22.73 -8.18
N ARG A 352 1.14 -22.63 -7.01
CA ARG A 352 0.83 -23.46 -5.85
C ARG A 352 0.20 -22.58 -4.79
N VAL A 353 -1.02 -22.90 -4.40
CA VAL A 353 -1.80 -22.13 -3.43
C VAL A 353 -1.78 -22.82 -2.07
N GLN A 354 -1.71 -22.04 -1.00
CA GLN A 354 -1.98 -22.42 0.38
C GLN A 354 -3.03 -21.48 0.95
N LEU A 355 -4.10 -22.06 1.47
CA LEU A 355 -5.17 -21.33 2.13
C LEU A 355 -4.96 -21.30 3.64
N TYR A 356 -5.37 -20.19 4.29
CA TYR A 356 -5.32 -19.99 5.74
C TYR A 356 -6.62 -19.39 6.24
N GLY A 357 -7.04 -19.80 7.46
CA GLY A 357 -8.26 -19.32 8.08
C GLY A 357 -9.52 -19.97 7.53
N GLU A 358 -10.58 -19.21 7.42
CA GLU A 358 -11.90 -19.68 7.01
C GLU A 358 -12.42 -18.90 5.82
N TYR A 359 -13.26 -19.51 4.99
CA TYR A 359 -13.93 -18.78 3.92
C TYR A 359 -14.76 -17.63 4.49
N VAL A 360 -14.56 -16.45 3.96
CA VAL A 360 -15.31 -15.25 4.30
C VAL A 360 -16.16 -14.84 3.11
N ARG A 361 -17.46 -14.74 3.31
CA ARG A 361 -18.35 -14.18 2.29
C ARG A 361 -18.15 -12.66 2.23
N PRO A 362 -17.94 -12.05 1.04
CA PRO A 362 -17.77 -10.62 0.91
C PRO A 362 -18.87 -9.84 1.65
N TYR A 363 -18.45 -8.82 2.42
CA TYR A 363 -19.32 -8.10 3.34
C TYR A 363 -20.05 -6.92 2.66
N GLY A 364 -21.25 -6.60 3.12
CA GLY A 364 -22.00 -5.40 2.77
C GLY A 364 -22.26 -5.23 1.27
N SER A 365 -21.80 -4.13 0.70
CA SER A 365 -21.95 -3.80 -0.72
C SER A 365 -21.15 -4.70 -1.67
N PHE A 366 -20.23 -5.52 -1.15
CA PHE A 366 -19.41 -6.44 -1.93
C PHE A 366 -19.98 -7.84 -2.07
N ARG A 367 -21.15 -8.15 -1.49
CA ARG A 367 -21.75 -9.51 -1.48
C ARG A 367 -21.88 -10.16 -2.86
N TRP A 368 -22.05 -9.37 -3.90
CA TRP A 368 -22.16 -9.85 -5.28
C TRP A 368 -20.83 -10.31 -5.90
N LEU A 369 -19.71 -10.05 -5.22
CA LEU A 369 -18.36 -10.49 -5.61
C LEU A 369 -17.95 -11.81 -4.95
N GLU A 370 -18.92 -12.59 -4.48
CA GLU A 370 -18.68 -13.94 -3.94
C GLU A 370 -17.96 -14.81 -4.97
N GLN A 371 -16.97 -15.56 -4.51
CA GLN A 371 -16.16 -16.47 -5.33
C GLN A 371 -16.52 -17.91 -4.99
N PRO A 372 -17.38 -18.58 -5.79
CA PRO A 372 -17.80 -19.96 -5.53
C PRO A 372 -16.65 -20.97 -5.57
N ASP A 373 -15.68 -20.74 -6.44
CA ASP A 373 -14.46 -21.53 -6.57
C ASP A 373 -13.58 -21.44 -5.32
N LEU A 374 -13.33 -20.25 -4.80
CA LEU A 374 -12.61 -20.04 -3.54
C LEU A 374 -13.35 -20.70 -2.37
N ARG A 375 -14.68 -20.52 -2.31
CA ARG A 375 -15.50 -21.17 -1.30
C ARG A 375 -15.37 -22.69 -1.33
N ASN A 376 -15.43 -23.27 -2.53
CA ASN A 376 -15.26 -24.70 -2.70
C ASN A 376 -13.85 -25.16 -2.27
N ALA A 377 -12.80 -24.39 -2.59
CA ALA A 377 -11.45 -24.70 -2.17
C ALA A 377 -11.33 -24.72 -0.63
N TYR A 378 -11.95 -23.77 0.09
CA TYR A 378 -11.98 -23.79 1.56
C TYR A 378 -12.74 -24.99 2.14
N LEU A 379 -13.71 -25.55 1.42
CA LEU A 379 -14.47 -26.73 1.86
C LEU A 379 -13.74 -28.05 1.57
N THR A 380 -13.01 -28.13 0.46
CA THR A 380 -12.40 -29.37 -0.04
C THR A 380 -10.93 -29.53 0.33
N GLU A 381 -10.20 -28.43 0.40
CA GLU A 381 -8.83 -28.42 0.86
C GLU A 381 -8.79 -28.34 2.40
N LYS A 382 -7.61 -28.52 2.98
CA LYS A 382 -7.41 -28.35 4.42
C LYS A 382 -6.69 -27.02 4.67
N PRO A 383 -7.42 -25.90 4.85
CA PRO A 383 -6.81 -24.61 5.16
C PRO A 383 -6.02 -24.70 6.46
N ARG A 384 -4.87 -24.02 6.52
CA ARG A 384 -4.10 -23.90 7.76
C ARG A 384 -4.74 -22.88 8.71
N PRO A 385 -4.51 -22.97 10.02
CA PRO A 385 -5.01 -21.98 10.96
C PRO A 385 -4.48 -20.56 10.65
N LEU A 386 -5.32 -19.55 10.84
CA LEU A 386 -4.96 -18.14 10.80
C LEU A 386 -5.21 -17.54 12.19
N PRO A 387 -4.16 -17.34 13.02
CA PRO A 387 -4.33 -17.03 14.44
C PRO A 387 -4.57 -15.52 14.72
N PHE A 388 -4.91 -14.72 13.70
CA PHE A 388 -5.18 -13.28 13.83
C PHE A 388 -6.27 -12.85 12.84
N ARG A 389 -6.81 -11.67 13.05
CA ARG A 389 -7.75 -11.03 12.13
C ARG A 389 -7.01 -10.10 11.17
N ILE A 390 -7.45 -10.08 9.91
CA ILE A 390 -6.84 -9.26 8.85
C ILE A 390 -7.88 -8.87 7.79
N GLY A 391 -7.60 -7.83 7.05
CA GLY A 391 -8.46 -7.32 5.98
C GLY A 391 -9.82 -6.89 6.52
N TYR A 392 -10.90 -7.28 5.84
CA TYR A 392 -12.26 -6.97 6.28
C TYR A 392 -12.75 -7.83 7.44
N GLY A 393 -11.90 -8.69 8.00
CA GLY A 393 -12.21 -9.45 9.22
C GLY A 393 -12.32 -8.53 10.43
N PHE A 394 -13.55 -8.36 10.94
CA PHE A 394 -13.82 -7.67 12.18
C PHE A 394 -13.63 -8.62 13.37
N LYS A 395 -13.71 -8.07 14.59
CA LYS A 395 -13.52 -8.83 15.83
C LYS A 395 -14.34 -10.13 15.88
N ASP A 396 -15.56 -10.14 15.36
CA ASP A 396 -16.48 -11.27 15.39
C ASP A 396 -16.65 -11.97 14.01
N ILE A 397 -15.89 -11.56 13.00
CA ILE A 397 -15.93 -12.15 11.66
C ILE A 397 -14.61 -12.86 11.39
N PRO A 398 -14.62 -14.10 10.85
CA PRO A 398 -13.40 -14.79 10.45
C PRO A 398 -12.60 -14.01 9.41
N SER A 399 -11.35 -14.37 9.26
CA SER A 399 -10.45 -13.81 8.25
C SER A 399 -9.84 -14.94 7.44
N ASN A 400 -9.43 -14.62 6.24
CA ASN A 400 -8.72 -15.53 5.35
C ASN A 400 -7.44 -14.91 4.82
N LEU A 401 -6.53 -15.77 4.43
CA LEU A 401 -5.39 -15.45 3.57
C LEU A 401 -5.18 -16.59 2.56
N LEU A 402 -4.72 -16.19 1.40
CA LEU A 402 -4.25 -17.06 0.34
C LEU A 402 -2.80 -16.71 0.04
N PHE A 403 -1.93 -17.70 0.04
CA PHE A 403 -0.54 -17.55 -0.39
C PHE A 403 -0.31 -18.36 -1.66
N ALA A 404 -0.27 -17.68 -2.80
CA ALA A 404 0.06 -18.27 -4.09
C ALA A 404 1.54 -18.08 -4.39
N ARG A 405 2.24 -19.16 -4.75
CA ARG A 405 3.66 -19.16 -5.13
C ARG A 405 3.80 -19.68 -6.55
N ARG A 406 4.61 -18.98 -7.35
CA ARG A 406 4.89 -19.45 -8.70
C ARG A 406 5.71 -20.75 -8.65
N VAL A 407 5.28 -21.72 -9.44
CA VAL A 407 6.05 -22.96 -9.67
C VAL A 407 7.13 -22.64 -10.71
N LYS A 408 8.39 -22.96 -10.38
CA LYS A 408 9.52 -22.78 -11.30
C LYS A 408 9.50 -23.83 -12.38
#